data_ce7eb5295614deb30f30eb304aabd157
#
_entry.id   ce7eb5295614deb30f30eb304aabd157
#
_cell.length_a   1.000
_cell.length_b   1.000
_cell.length_c   1.000
_cell.angle_alpha   90.00
_cell.angle_beta   90.00
_cell.angle_gamma   90.00
#
_symmetry.space_group_name_H-M   'P 1'
#
loop_
_entity.id
_entity.type
_entity.pdbx_description
1 polymer ?
#
loop_
_entity_poly.entity_id
_entity_poly.type
_entity_poly.pdbx_seq_one_letter_code
_entity_poly.pdbx_strand_id
1 'polypeptide(L)'
;MSAVSVSGVSKIFNQGTPKQVDALVDVNLTVEQGEFVSLIGPSGCGKSTLLRLIANLLEPTSGAVTVNGKPSQQARLDQDYGMAFQQAGLFDWRTVSKNIELPLELKGWDKSKRAARAKEMLELVKLPEFGELYPWQLSGGMQQRIAIARALAAHPPLLLMDEPFGALDEMTREYMQGELLRICAETGTTVVFVTHSIPEAVYLSHRVVVMSPRPGRITDLIDVKLGKGRTEDTRNAEEFFQGITAVREALRGSHADHVASTAVRGVEDR
;
A
#
# COMPACT_ATOMS: atom_id res chain seq x y z
N MET A 1 -7.58 3.65 18.52
CA MET A 1 -8.75 3.45 17.62
C MET A 1 -8.22 2.94 16.29
N SER A 2 -8.78 1.86 15.78
CA SER A 2 -8.32 1.29 14.50
C SER A 2 -8.64 2.20 13.33
N ALA A 3 -7.66 2.43 12.46
CA ALA A 3 -7.84 3.11 11.18
C ALA A 3 -8.43 2.15 10.13
N VAL A 4 -8.01 0.88 10.16
CA VAL A 4 -8.54 -0.17 9.28
C VAL A 4 -8.85 -1.39 10.12
N SER A 5 -10.03 -2.00 9.91
CA SER A 5 -10.36 -3.32 10.45
C SER A 5 -10.89 -4.21 9.34
N VAL A 6 -10.25 -5.36 9.18
CA VAL A 6 -10.63 -6.44 8.27
C VAL A 6 -11.00 -7.64 9.12
N SER A 7 -12.25 -8.11 9.03
CA SER A 7 -12.79 -9.17 9.90
C SER A 7 -13.35 -10.31 9.07
N GLY A 8 -12.72 -11.48 9.12
CA GLY A 8 -13.14 -12.72 8.45
C GLY A 8 -13.30 -12.59 6.94
N VAL A 9 -12.48 -11.72 6.31
CA VAL A 9 -12.65 -11.38 4.90
C VAL A 9 -12.15 -12.49 4.00
N SER A 10 -13.05 -12.96 3.12
CA SER A 10 -12.69 -13.84 2.01
C SER A 10 -13.06 -13.22 0.67
N LYS A 11 -12.27 -13.54 -0.37
CA LYS A 11 -12.55 -13.10 -1.75
C LYS A 11 -12.39 -14.24 -2.73
N ILE A 12 -13.49 -14.59 -3.38
CA ILE A 12 -13.57 -15.59 -4.44
C ILE A 12 -13.89 -14.86 -5.75
N PHE A 13 -13.10 -15.05 -6.77
CA PHE A 13 -13.39 -14.58 -8.12
C PHE A 13 -14.05 -15.68 -8.93
N ASN A 14 -14.97 -15.31 -9.81
CA ASN A 14 -15.69 -16.23 -10.71
C ASN A 14 -16.36 -17.41 -9.95
N GLN A 15 -16.95 -17.12 -8.81
CA GLN A 15 -17.59 -18.12 -7.94
C GLN A 15 -18.62 -18.97 -8.71
N GLY A 16 -18.58 -20.29 -8.50
CA GLY A 16 -19.49 -21.23 -9.14
C GLY A 16 -19.19 -21.53 -10.62
N THR A 17 -18.03 -21.11 -11.13
CA THR A 17 -17.59 -21.40 -12.50
C THR A 17 -16.32 -22.26 -12.50
N PRO A 18 -15.97 -22.93 -13.61
CA PRO A 18 -14.70 -23.66 -13.74
C PRO A 18 -13.44 -22.78 -13.62
N LYS A 19 -13.61 -21.45 -13.66
CA LYS A 19 -12.53 -20.47 -13.48
C LYS A 19 -12.53 -19.83 -12.12
N GLN A 20 -13.16 -20.46 -11.13
CA GLN A 20 -13.15 -19.97 -9.75
C GLN A 20 -11.75 -19.86 -9.20
N VAL A 21 -11.47 -18.76 -8.49
CA VAL A 21 -10.20 -18.51 -7.83
C VAL A 21 -10.46 -18.00 -6.43
N ASP A 22 -10.06 -18.77 -5.44
CA ASP A 22 -10.06 -18.36 -4.04
C ASP A 22 -8.80 -17.48 -3.82
N ALA A 23 -9.00 -16.18 -3.84
CA ALA A 23 -7.91 -15.22 -3.76
C ALA A 23 -7.48 -14.97 -2.31
N LEU A 24 -8.45 -14.79 -1.41
CA LEU A 24 -8.24 -14.56 0.02
C LEU A 24 -9.21 -15.43 0.81
N VAL A 25 -8.76 -15.95 1.96
CA VAL A 25 -9.57 -16.80 2.85
C VAL A 25 -9.35 -16.39 4.29
N ASP A 26 -10.43 -15.99 4.95
CA ASP A 26 -10.50 -15.67 6.39
C ASP A 26 -9.38 -14.71 6.85
N VAL A 27 -9.27 -13.58 6.16
CA VAL A 27 -8.26 -12.55 6.48
C VAL A 27 -8.78 -11.69 7.62
N ASN A 28 -7.98 -11.60 8.69
CA ASN A 28 -8.23 -10.77 9.86
C ASN A 28 -7.02 -9.83 10.05
N LEU A 29 -7.24 -8.51 10.04
CA LEU A 29 -6.20 -7.50 10.19
C LEU A 29 -6.76 -6.24 10.83
N THR A 30 -6.06 -5.74 11.85
CA THR A 30 -6.32 -4.42 12.43
C THR A 30 -5.10 -3.55 12.23
N VAL A 31 -5.32 -2.32 11.75
CA VAL A 31 -4.28 -1.28 11.61
C VAL A 31 -4.68 -0.11 12.48
N GLU A 32 -3.79 0.29 13.38
CA GLU A 32 -4.04 1.40 14.31
C GLU A 32 -3.81 2.75 13.63
N GLN A 33 -4.40 3.82 14.21
CA GLN A 33 -4.18 5.17 13.69
C GLN A 33 -2.71 5.58 13.80
N GLY A 34 -2.16 6.17 12.74
CA GLY A 34 -0.76 6.56 12.64
C GLY A 34 0.20 5.37 12.43
N GLU A 35 -0.30 4.14 12.32
CA GLU A 35 0.51 2.97 12.07
C GLU A 35 0.90 2.88 10.58
N PHE A 36 2.13 2.49 10.32
CA PHE A 36 2.61 2.12 8.99
C PHE A 36 2.71 0.58 8.93
N VAL A 37 1.85 -0.06 8.15
CA VAL A 37 1.79 -1.52 8.00
C VAL A 37 2.14 -1.91 6.58
N SER A 38 3.12 -2.80 6.40
CA SER A 38 3.43 -3.40 5.10
C SER A 38 2.84 -4.79 4.95
N LEU A 39 2.28 -5.07 3.78
CA LEU A 39 1.83 -6.40 3.36
C LEU A 39 2.91 -7.01 2.46
N ILE A 40 3.46 -8.16 2.84
CA ILE A 40 4.46 -8.89 2.07
C ILE A 40 4.04 -10.34 1.85
N GLY A 41 4.47 -10.93 0.74
CA GLY A 41 4.16 -12.32 0.39
C GLY A 41 4.46 -12.59 -1.08
N PRO A 42 4.34 -13.84 -1.54
CA PRO A 42 4.61 -14.23 -2.91
C PRO A 42 3.76 -13.47 -3.94
N SER A 43 4.20 -13.44 -5.19
CA SER A 43 3.41 -12.88 -6.28
C SER A 43 2.07 -13.63 -6.41
N GLY A 44 0.98 -12.88 -6.57
CA GLY A 44 -0.36 -13.45 -6.71
C GLY A 44 -1.00 -13.98 -5.42
N CYS A 45 -0.41 -13.76 -4.24
CA CYS A 45 -0.99 -14.21 -2.96
C CYS A 45 -2.19 -13.38 -2.47
N GLY A 46 -2.52 -12.26 -3.13
CA GLY A 46 -3.70 -11.46 -2.80
C GLY A 46 -3.46 -10.12 -2.10
N LYS A 47 -2.21 -9.65 -1.95
CA LYS A 47 -1.88 -8.34 -1.32
C LYS A 47 -2.65 -7.17 -1.95
N SER A 48 -2.54 -7.00 -3.26
CA SER A 48 -3.27 -5.96 -3.99
C SER A 48 -4.79 -6.18 -3.96
N THR A 49 -5.24 -7.43 -3.85
CA THR A 49 -6.67 -7.75 -3.66
C THR A 49 -7.14 -7.26 -2.30
N LEU A 50 -6.39 -7.52 -1.23
CA LEU A 50 -6.71 -7.03 0.12
C LEU A 50 -6.71 -5.50 0.15
N LEU A 51 -5.71 -4.85 -0.45
CA LEU A 51 -5.66 -3.40 -0.53
C LEU A 51 -6.89 -2.81 -1.25
N ARG A 52 -7.33 -3.43 -2.35
CA ARG A 52 -8.53 -3.00 -3.09
C ARG A 52 -9.84 -3.26 -2.35
N LEU A 53 -9.90 -4.29 -1.48
CA LEU A 53 -11.03 -4.52 -0.58
C LEU A 53 -11.09 -3.44 0.51
N ILE A 54 -9.94 -3.04 1.09
CA ILE A 54 -9.86 -1.93 2.04
C ILE A 54 -10.35 -0.63 1.39
N ALA A 55 -9.93 -0.37 0.15
CA ALA A 55 -10.36 0.78 -0.63
C ALA A 55 -11.82 0.70 -1.14
N ASN A 56 -12.53 -0.40 -0.90
CA ASN A 56 -13.84 -0.68 -1.51
C ASN A 56 -13.86 -0.50 -3.05
N LEU A 57 -12.76 -0.87 -3.71
CA LEU A 57 -12.69 -1.03 -5.16
C LEU A 57 -13.09 -2.45 -5.59
N LEU A 58 -13.14 -3.35 -4.64
CA LEU A 58 -13.69 -4.70 -4.74
C LEU A 58 -14.56 -4.94 -3.51
N GLU A 59 -15.60 -5.74 -3.67
CA GLU A 59 -16.44 -6.21 -2.56
C GLU A 59 -15.94 -7.57 -2.06
N PRO A 60 -15.90 -7.81 -0.74
CA PRO A 60 -15.59 -9.12 -0.20
C PRO A 60 -16.68 -10.11 -0.54
N THR A 61 -16.34 -11.41 -0.65
CA THR A 61 -17.33 -12.49 -0.79
C THR A 61 -17.97 -12.80 0.58
N SER A 62 -17.18 -12.69 1.65
CA SER A 62 -17.65 -12.77 3.04
C SER A 62 -16.76 -11.92 3.94
N GLY A 63 -17.23 -11.66 5.17
CA GLY A 63 -16.56 -10.80 6.12
C GLY A 63 -16.86 -9.31 5.91
N ALA A 64 -16.18 -8.45 6.65
CA ALA A 64 -16.41 -7.02 6.63
C ALA A 64 -15.09 -6.22 6.69
N VAL A 65 -15.10 -5.05 6.07
CA VAL A 65 -14.00 -4.08 6.14
C VAL A 65 -14.54 -2.74 6.60
N THR A 66 -13.89 -2.16 7.62
CA THR A 66 -14.16 -0.80 8.08
C THR A 66 -12.90 0.05 7.98
N VAL A 67 -13.09 1.33 7.68
CA VAL A 67 -12.04 2.35 7.61
C VAL A 67 -12.47 3.53 8.46
N ASN A 68 -11.63 3.93 9.42
CA ASN A 68 -11.93 5.02 10.37
C ASN A 68 -13.30 4.84 11.06
N GLY A 69 -13.66 3.58 11.43
CA GLY A 69 -14.92 3.25 12.08
C GLY A 69 -16.16 3.24 11.15
N LYS A 70 -16.01 3.51 9.86
CA LYS A 70 -17.07 3.49 8.85
C LYS A 70 -16.97 2.23 7.97
N PRO A 71 -18.07 1.73 7.38
CA PRO A 71 -17.96 0.77 6.28
C PRO A 71 -17.04 1.30 5.17
N SER A 72 -16.24 0.43 4.57
CA SER A 72 -15.25 0.84 3.54
C SER A 72 -15.91 1.58 2.35
N GLN A 73 -17.16 1.25 2.01
CA GLN A 73 -17.92 1.97 0.99
C GLN A 73 -18.14 3.44 1.37
N GLN A 74 -18.54 3.71 2.62
CA GLN A 74 -18.75 5.09 3.08
C GLN A 74 -17.42 5.86 3.12
N ALA A 75 -16.34 5.23 3.60
CA ALA A 75 -15.02 5.85 3.61
C ALA A 75 -14.53 6.22 2.19
N ARG A 76 -14.84 5.40 1.18
CA ARG A 76 -14.56 5.71 -0.22
C ARG A 76 -15.37 6.94 -0.71
N LEU A 77 -16.65 6.99 -0.41
CA LEU A 77 -17.53 8.11 -0.79
C LEU A 77 -17.10 9.42 -0.10
N ASP A 78 -16.68 9.34 1.16
CA ASP A 78 -16.20 10.47 1.94
C ASP A 78 -14.75 10.88 1.58
N GLN A 79 -14.06 10.13 0.68
CA GLN A 79 -12.66 10.36 0.30
C GLN A 79 -11.72 10.34 1.50
N ASP A 80 -11.92 9.40 2.44
CA ASP A 80 -11.15 9.28 3.68
C ASP A 80 -9.76 8.65 3.48
N TYR A 81 -9.37 8.31 2.26
CA TYR A 81 -8.05 7.77 1.94
C TYR A 81 -7.48 8.33 0.64
N GLY A 82 -6.15 8.36 0.56
CA GLY A 82 -5.39 8.52 -0.68
C GLY A 82 -4.93 7.16 -1.20
N MET A 83 -4.79 7.00 -2.51
CA MET A 83 -4.33 5.74 -3.09
C MET A 83 -3.29 5.96 -4.18
N ALA A 84 -2.17 5.22 -4.08
CA ALA A 84 -1.17 5.09 -5.13
C ALA A 84 -1.16 3.64 -5.63
N PHE A 85 -1.40 3.46 -6.93
CA PHE A 85 -1.41 2.15 -7.58
C PHE A 85 -0.03 1.78 -8.11
N GLN A 86 0.18 0.49 -8.39
CA GLN A 86 1.39 -0.03 -9.03
C GLN A 86 1.64 0.63 -10.40
N GLN A 87 0.59 0.88 -11.18
CA GLN A 87 0.64 1.76 -12.34
C GLN A 87 0.21 3.16 -11.91
N ALA A 88 0.89 4.18 -12.35
CA ALA A 88 0.66 5.56 -11.93
C ALA A 88 -0.78 6.04 -12.11
N GLY A 89 -1.49 5.54 -13.15
CA GLY A 89 -2.89 5.84 -13.41
C GLY A 89 -3.18 7.33 -13.47
N LEU A 90 -2.28 8.11 -14.09
CA LEU A 90 -2.49 9.52 -14.35
C LEU A 90 -3.45 9.70 -15.52
N PHE A 91 -4.21 10.78 -15.50
CA PHE A 91 -5.07 11.12 -16.62
C PHE A 91 -4.27 11.80 -17.72
N ASP A 92 -4.13 11.15 -18.87
CA ASP A 92 -3.32 11.61 -20.00
C ASP A 92 -3.79 12.95 -20.59
N TRP A 93 -5.08 13.29 -20.44
CA TRP A 93 -5.67 14.55 -20.90
C TRP A 93 -5.54 15.71 -19.89
N ARG A 94 -4.92 15.48 -18.73
CA ARG A 94 -4.63 16.50 -17.72
C ARG A 94 -3.12 16.70 -17.60
N THR A 95 -2.70 17.96 -17.38
CA THR A 95 -1.30 18.23 -17.05
C THR A 95 -0.93 17.57 -15.72
N VAL A 96 0.35 17.51 -15.43
CA VAL A 96 0.90 16.95 -14.18
C VAL A 96 0.31 17.68 -12.97
N SER A 97 0.34 19.04 -12.96
CA SER A 97 -0.29 19.83 -11.89
C SER A 97 -1.76 19.50 -11.74
N LYS A 98 -2.51 19.37 -12.84
CA LYS A 98 -3.94 19.05 -12.80
C LYS A 98 -4.23 17.62 -12.33
N ASN A 99 -3.33 16.69 -12.54
CA ASN A 99 -3.41 15.35 -11.94
C ASN A 99 -3.26 15.43 -10.41
N ILE A 100 -2.31 16.20 -9.89
CA ILE A 100 -2.11 16.40 -8.45
C ILE A 100 -3.29 17.18 -7.83
N GLU A 101 -3.82 18.18 -8.52
CA GLU A 101 -4.97 18.96 -8.05
C GLU A 101 -6.27 18.17 -7.94
N LEU A 102 -6.39 17.05 -8.64
CA LEU A 102 -7.66 16.32 -8.77
C LEU A 102 -8.33 15.96 -7.43
N PRO A 103 -7.67 15.33 -6.44
CA PRO A 103 -8.31 15.02 -5.16
C PRO A 103 -8.73 16.29 -4.39
N LEU A 104 -8.03 17.41 -4.58
CA LEU A 104 -8.38 18.69 -3.97
C LEU A 104 -9.60 19.33 -4.67
N GLU A 105 -9.69 19.15 -6.00
CA GLU A 105 -10.84 19.57 -6.80
C GLU A 105 -12.12 18.85 -6.35
N LEU A 106 -12.03 17.54 -6.17
CA LEU A 106 -13.14 16.71 -5.68
C LEU A 106 -13.57 17.08 -4.25
N LYS A 107 -12.64 17.57 -3.42
CA LYS A 107 -12.91 18.09 -2.07
C LYS A 107 -13.37 19.55 -2.06
N GLY A 108 -13.57 20.18 -3.22
CA GLY A 108 -14.09 21.55 -3.35
C GLY A 108 -13.11 22.65 -2.96
N TRP A 109 -11.78 22.39 -2.99
CA TRP A 109 -10.80 23.44 -2.68
C TRP A 109 -10.77 24.55 -3.73
N ASP A 110 -10.50 25.77 -3.31
CA ASP A 110 -10.33 26.90 -4.22
C ASP A 110 -9.18 26.69 -5.20
N LYS A 111 -9.33 27.20 -6.43
CA LYS A 111 -8.35 27.04 -7.50
C LYS A 111 -6.94 27.50 -7.10
N SER A 112 -6.83 28.63 -6.38
CA SER A 112 -5.54 29.17 -5.92
C SER A 112 -4.85 28.24 -4.91
N LYS A 113 -5.62 27.71 -3.94
CA LYS A 113 -5.11 26.75 -2.93
C LYS A 113 -4.68 25.43 -3.58
N ARG A 114 -5.45 24.93 -4.55
CA ARG A 114 -5.09 23.72 -5.30
C ARG A 114 -3.77 23.89 -6.05
N ALA A 115 -3.61 25.02 -6.76
CA ALA A 115 -2.39 25.29 -7.52
C ALA A 115 -1.16 25.44 -6.60
N ALA A 116 -1.30 26.15 -5.46
CA ALA A 116 -0.24 26.24 -4.47
C ALA A 116 0.14 24.86 -3.92
N ARG A 117 -0.83 24.03 -3.56
CA ARG A 117 -0.59 22.67 -3.06
C ARG A 117 0.03 21.76 -4.11
N ALA A 118 -0.39 21.85 -5.36
CA ALA A 118 0.21 21.09 -6.45
C ALA A 118 1.70 21.44 -6.63
N LYS A 119 2.06 22.73 -6.50
CA LYS A 119 3.46 23.17 -6.54
C LYS A 119 4.27 22.59 -5.39
N GLU A 120 3.78 22.63 -4.14
CA GLU A 120 4.43 22.00 -3.00
C GLU A 120 4.66 20.50 -3.23
N MET A 121 3.67 19.82 -3.77
CA MET A 121 3.77 18.39 -4.07
C MET A 121 4.80 18.09 -5.18
N LEU A 122 4.92 18.96 -6.17
CA LEU A 122 5.93 18.85 -7.22
C LEU A 122 7.34 19.05 -6.66
N GLU A 123 7.53 20.00 -5.75
CA GLU A 123 8.80 20.22 -5.07
C GLU A 123 9.17 18.99 -4.23
N LEU A 124 8.22 18.44 -3.47
CA LEU A 124 8.40 17.23 -2.65
C LEU A 124 8.90 16.03 -3.46
N VAL A 125 8.35 15.82 -4.65
CA VAL A 125 8.75 14.71 -5.50
C VAL A 125 9.91 15.04 -6.44
N LYS A 126 10.57 16.18 -6.25
CA LYS A 126 11.69 16.70 -7.05
C LYS A 126 11.37 16.81 -8.55
N LEU A 127 10.19 17.34 -8.88
CA LEU A 127 9.72 17.58 -10.24
C LEU A 127 9.07 18.97 -10.39
N PRO A 128 9.64 20.07 -9.85
CA PRO A 128 8.99 21.40 -9.82
C PRO A 128 8.73 21.97 -11.21
N GLU A 129 9.57 21.64 -12.21
CA GLU A 129 9.51 22.20 -13.57
C GLU A 129 8.52 21.45 -14.49
N PHE A 130 7.97 20.32 -14.04
CA PHE A 130 7.18 19.40 -14.88
C PHE A 130 5.66 19.64 -14.78
N GLY A 131 5.21 20.65 -14.05
CA GLY A 131 3.80 20.87 -13.74
C GLY A 131 2.87 21.04 -14.94
N GLU A 132 3.36 21.70 -16.01
CA GLU A 132 2.58 22.00 -17.22
C GLU A 132 2.68 20.89 -18.29
N LEU A 133 3.53 19.88 -18.08
CA LEU A 133 3.65 18.76 -18.98
C LEU A 133 2.51 17.77 -18.79
N TYR A 134 2.32 16.89 -19.76
CA TYR A 134 1.37 15.79 -19.74
C TYR A 134 2.05 14.47 -19.35
N PRO A 135 1.30 13.49 -18.79
CA PRO A 135 1.89 12.22 -18.34
C PRO A 135 2.73 11.49 -19.38
N TRP A 136 2.31 11.47 -20.62
CA TRP A 136 3.01 10.81 -21.73
C TRP A 136 4.38 11.43 -22.07
N GLN A 137 4.67 12.63 -21.56
CA GLN A 137 5.98 13.30 -21.71
C GLN A 137 6.96 12.91 -20.58
N LEU A 138 6.53 12.13 -19.60
CA LEU A 138 7.30 11.74 -18.42
C LEU A 138 7.76 10.28 -18.51
N SER A 139 8.92 9.99 -17.91
CA SER A 139 9.32 8.60 -17.67
C SER A 139 8.37 7.90 -16.69
N GLY A 140 8.33 6.55 -16.70
CA GLY A 140 7.50 5.78 -15.78
C GLY A 140 7.77 6.09 -14.30
N GLY A 141 9.05 6.28 -13.93
CA GLY A 141 9.43 6.67 -12.57
C GLY A 141 8.95 8.09 -12.19
N MET A 142 8.98 9.03 -13.14
CA MET A 142 8.41 10.37 -12.91
C MET A 142 6.89 10.30 -12.76
N GLN A 143 6.19 9.55 -13.61
CA GLN A 143 4.74 9.34 -13.47
C GLN A 143 4.38 8.73 -12.12
N GLN A 144 5.18 7.78 -11.64
CA GLN A 144 4.95 7.14 -10.33
C GLN A 144 5.13 8.15 -9.18
N ARG A 145 6.15 9.01 -9.24
CA ARG A 145 6.33 10.10 -8.26
C ARG A 145 5.14 11.06 -8.25
N ILE A 146 4.60 11.40 -9.41
CA ILE A 146 3.39 12.24 -9.51
C ILE A 146 2.15 11.53 -8.94
N ALA A 147 2.02 10.22 -9.15
CA ALA A 147 0.92 9.44 -8.55
C ALA A 147 0.99 9.43 -7.00
N ILE A 148 2.19 9.34 -6.44
CA ILE A 148 2.42 9.46 -4.99
C ILE A 148 2.07 10.88 -4.51
N ALA A 149 2.54 11.92 -5.22
CA ALA A 149 2.21 13.32 -4.93
C ALA A 149 0.69 13.56 -4.94
N ARG A 150 -0.02 13.01 -5.92
CA ARG A 150 -1.48 13.06 -6.01
C ARG A 150 -2.16 12.40 -4.82
N ALA A 151 -1.69 11.21 -4.41
CA ALA A 151 -2.24 10.49 -3.27
C ALA A 151 -2.08 11.24 -1.94
N LEU A 152 -0.97 11.99 -1.78
CA LEU A 152 -0.64 12.79 -0.60
C LEU A 152 -1.27 14.19 -0.61
N ALA A 153 -1.71 14.70 -1.76
CA ALA A 153 -2.09 16.10 -1.94
C ALA A 153 -3.16 16.58 -0.94
N ALA A 154 -4.17 15.76 -0.67
CA ALA A 154 -5.31 16.10 0.17
C ALA A 154 -5.12 15.81 1.67
N HIS A 155 -3.90 15.50 2.14
CA HIS A 155 -3.61 15.09 3.51
C HIS A 155 -4.56 13.99 4.03
N PRO A 156 -4.64 12.84 3.35
CA PRO A 156 -5.58 11.80 3.74
C PRO A 156 -5.20 11.19 5.10
N PRO A 157 -6.17 10.84 5.97
CA PRO A 157 -5.90 10.15 7.23
C PRO A 157 -5.40 8.71 7.02
N LEU A 158 -5.70 8.11 5.87
CA LEU A 158 -5.25 6.78 5.47
C LEU A 158 -4.63 6.84 4.07
N LEU A 159 -3.50 6.20 3.88
CA LEU A 159 -2.82 6.05 2.61
C LEU A 159 -2.71 4.57 2.22
N LEU A 160 -3.19 4.23 1.05
CA LEU A 160 -3.16 2.88 0.49
C LEU A 160 -2.18 2.86 -0.69
N MET A 161 -1.13 2.04 -0.61
CA MET A 161 -0.06 2.05 -1.61
C MET A 161 0.23 0.64 -2.12
N ASP A 162 0.13 0.44 -3.43
CA ASP A 162 0.37 -0.83 -4.11
C ASP A 162 1.68 -0.75 -4.91
N GLU A 163 2.79 -1.25 -4.35
CA GLU A 163 4.14 -1.24 -4.93
C GLU A 163 4.58 0.11 -5.51
N PRO A 164 4.43 1.24 -4.77
CA PRO A 164 4.54 2.58 -5.34
C PRO A 164 5.95 2.95 -5.77
N PHE A 165 6.97 2.24 -5.31
CA PHE A 165 8.37 2.56 -5.60
C PHE A 165 9.02 1.61 -6.62
N GLY A 166 8.25 0.65 -7.17
CA GLY A 166 8.77 -0.39 -8.07
C GLY A 166 9.44 0.13 -9.35
N ALA A 167 8.99 1.27 -9.87
CA ALA A 167 9.51 1.88 -11.09
C ALA A 167 10.64 2.91 -10.86
N LEU A 168 11.07 3.11 -9.59
CA LEU A 168 12.09 4.10 -9.23
C LEU A 168 13.49 3.47 -9.19
N ASP A 169 14.49 4.25 -9.59
CA ASP A 169 15.89 3.94 -9.32
C ASP A 169 16.17 3.98 -7.80
N GLU A 170 17.28 3.39 -7.37
CA GLU A 170 17.58 3.18 -5.96
C GLU A 170 17.65 4.50 -5.17
N MET A 171 18.40 5.50 -5.69
CA MET A 171 18.58 6.79 -5.00
C MET A 171 17.26 7.55 -4.86
N THR A 172 16.46 7.56 -5.92
CA THR A 172 15.14 8.20 -5.90
C THR A 172 14.18 7.46 -4.96
N ARG A 173 14.24 6.12 -4.93
CA ARG A 173 13.44 5.28 -4.03
C ARG A 173 13.74 5.58 -2.58
N GLU A 174 15.02 5.60 -2.19
CA GLU A 174 15.43 5.90 -0.81
C GLU A 174 15.00 7.29 -0.37
N TYR A 175 15.19 8.29 -1.22
CA TYR A 175 14.70 9.64 -0.96
C TYR A 175 13.19 9.67 -0.75
N MET A 176 12.42 9.06 -1.64
CA MET A 176 10.95 9.04 -1.55
C MET A 176 10.44 8.28 -0.33
N GLN A 177 11.13 7.22 0.09
CA GLN A 177 10.83 6.50 1.33
C GLN A 177 11.04 7.39 2.56
N GLY A 178 12.15 8.14 2.61
CA GLY A 178 12.42 9.11 3.67
C GLY A 178 11.35 10.20 3.75
N GLU A 179 10.98 10.79 2.60
CA GLU A 179 9.92 11.81 2.53
C GLU A 179 8.56 11.28 2.94
N LEU A 180 8.22 10.06 2.54
CA LEU A 180 6.97 9.41 2.94
C LEU A 180 6.91 9.25 4.47
N LEU A 181 7.98 8.75 5.09
CA LEU A 181 8.06 8.60 6.55
C LEU A 181 7.95 9.95 7.26
N ARG A 182 8.64 10.99 6.76
CA ARG A 182 8.57 12.35 7.31
C ARG A 182 7.14 12.88 7.29
N ILE A 183 6.47 12.80 6.14
CA ILE A 183 5.08 13.27 6.00
C ILE A 183 4.15 12.50 6.92
N CYS A 184 4.26 11.18 6.96
CA CYS A 184 3.41 10.35 7.82
C CYS A 184 3.60 10.68 9.31
N ALA A 185 4.84 10.94 9.73
CA ALA A 185 5.14 11.33 11.11
C ALA A 185 4.56 12.73 11.45
N GLU A 186 4.66 13.68 10.53
CA GLU A 186 4.15 15.06 10.72
C GLU A 186 2.62 15.13 10.72
N THR A 187 1.97 14.31 9.90
CA THR A 187 0.51 14.37 9.70
C THR A 187 -0.25 13.32 10.51
N GLY A 188 0.42 12.35 11.11
CA GLY A 188 -0.23 11.20 11.75
C GLY A 188 -0.95 10.27 10.78
N THR A 189 -0.60 10.30 9.48
CA THR A 189 -1.22 9.49 8.43
C THR A 189 -0.95 8.01 8.67
N THR A 190 -2.00 7.20 8.65
CA THR A 190 -1.94 5.74 8.65
C THR A 190 -1.58 5.24 7.26
N VAL A 191 -0.78 4.18 7.15
CA VAL A 191 -0.39 3.63 5.84
C VAL A 191 -0.59 2.11 5.79
N VAL A 192 -1.23 1.64 4.72
CA VAL A 192 -1.19 0.23 4.31
C VAL A 192 -0.42 0.15 2.99
N PHE A 193 0.68 -0.54 3.04
CA PHE A 193 1.70 -0.54 1.98
C PHE A 193 1.94 -1.95 1.46
N VAL A 194 1.83 -2.16 0.16
CA VAL A 194 2.15 -3.43 -0.48
C VAL A 194 3.53 -3.34 -1.12
N THR A 195 4.38 -4.32 -0.82
CA THR A 195 5.69 -4.46 -1.45
C THR A 195 6.11 -5.92 -1.56
N HIS A 196 7.06 -6.20 -2.45
CA HIS A 196 7.78 -7.46 -2.53
C HIS A 196 9.21 -7.36 -1.98
N SER A 197 9.64 -6.16 -1.57
CA SER A 197 10.97 -5.90 -1.01
C SER A 197 10.96 -6.02 0.51
N ILE A 198 11.66 -7.01 1.06
CA ILE A 198 11.81 -7.18 2.52
C ILE A 198 12.49 -5.96 3.17
N PRO A 199 13.63 -5.44 2.62
CA PRO A 199 14.26 -4.25 3.18
C PRO A 199 13.32 -3.05 3.22
N GLU A 200 12.52 -2.84 2.18
CA GLU A 200 11.55 -1.76 2.13
C GLU A 200 10.46 -1.90 3.20
N ALA A 201 9.86 -3.11 3.32
CA ALA A 201 8.86 -3.39 4.34
C ALA A 201 9.39 -3.12 5.76
N VAL A 202 10.60 -3.58 6.06
CA VAL A 202 11.23 -3.38 7.39
C VAL A 202 11.58 -1.92 7.60
N TYR A 203 12.14 -1.23 6.60
CA TYR A 203 12.53 0.17 6.75
C TYR A 203 11.34 1.10 7.00
N LEU A 204 10.23 0.88 6.34
CA LEU A 204 9.07 1.77 6.39
C LEU A 204 8.11 1.48 7.54
N SER A 205 7.97 0.21 7.95
CA SER A 205 6.81 -0.20 8.74
C SER A 205 7.06 -0.21 10.24
N HIS A 206 5.99 -0.05 11.00
CA HIS A 206 5.91 -0.43 12.40
C HIS A 206 5.65 -1.93 12.52
N ARG A 207 4.89 -2.49 11.57
CA ARG A 207 4.53 -3.90 11.54
C ARG A 207 4.49 -4.42 10.11
N VAL A 208 5.03 -5.62 9.91
CA VAL A 208 5.00 -6.33 8.63
C VAL A 208 4.05 -7.52 8.72
N VAL A 209 3.08 -7.54 7.83
CA VAL A 209 2.09 -8.62 7.67
C VAL A 209 2.57 -9.57 6.59
N VAL A 210 2.81 -10.83 6.94
CA VAL A 210 3.22 -11.87 6.01
C VAL A 210 2.02 -12.64 5.52
N MET A 211 1.91 -12.83 4.21
CA MET A 211 0.82 -13.55 3.56
C MET A 211 1.30 -14.84 2.90
N SER A 212 0.51 -15.90 3.07
CA SER A 212 0.73 -17.21 2.42
C SER A 212 0.57 -17.12 0.89
N PRO A 213 1.12 -18.11 0.13
CA PRO A 213 0.68 -18.36 -1.24
C PRO A 213 -0.84 -18.53 -1.33
N ARG A 214 -1.38 -18.43 -2.56
CA ARG A 214 -2.83 -18.57 -2.80
C ARG A 214 -3.41 -19.93 -2.37
N PRO A 215 -4.56 -19.94 -1.66
CA PRO A 215 -5.36 -18.78 -1.23
C PRO A 215 -4.66 -17.98 -0.14
N GLY A 216 -4.62 -16.64 -0.31
CA GLY A 216 -3.92 -15.77 0.61
C GLY A 216 -4.55 -15.75 2.00
N ARG A 217 -3.73 -15.96 3.01
CA ARG A 217 -4.04 -15.84 4.44
C ARG A 217 -2.94 -15.03 5.10
N ILE A 218 -3.22 -14.40 6.22
CA ILE A 218 -2.15 -13.84 7.06
C ILE A 218 -1.56 -15.01 7.85
N THR A 219 -0.24 -15.20 7.72
CA THR A 219 0.49 -16.24 8.46
C THR A 219 1.22 -15.67 9.66
N ASP A 220 1.77 -14.46 9.54
CA ASP A 220 2.56 -13.85 10.59
C ASP A 220 2.34 -12.34 10.64
N LEU A 221 2.51 -11.78 11.85
CA LEU A 221 2.53 -10.35 12.14
C LEU A 221 3.84 -10.05 12.86
N ILE A 222 4.73 -9.31 12.23
CA ILE A 222 6.09 -9.04 12.74
C ILE A 222 6.18 -7.57 13.14
N ASP A 223 6.38 -7.32 14.43
CA ASP A 223 6.67 -5.98 14.93
C ASP A 223 8.10 -5.59 14.60
N VAL A 224 8.25 -4.44 13.96
CA VAL A 224 9.56 -3.91 13.57
C VAL A 224 10.10 -3.04 14.69
N LYS A 225 11.20 -3.48 15.28
CA LYS A 225 11.83 -2.82 16.44
C LYS A 225 12.82 -1.72 16.03
N LEU A 226 12.46 -0.90 15.04
CA LEU A 226 13.24 0.27 14.66
C LEU A 226 12.68 1.52 15.34
N GLY A 227 13.56 2.44 15.72
CA GLY A 227 13.19 3.73 16.32
C GLY A 227 12.26 4.56 15.43
N LYS A 228 11.56 5.54 16.01
CA LYS A 228 10.61 6.40 15.28
C LYS A 228 11.29 7.35 14.28
N GLY A 229 12.51 7.80 14.55
CA GLY A 229 13.28 8.70 13.68
C GLY A 229 14.20 7.89 12.76
N ARG A 230 13.69 7.32 11.69
CA ARG A 230 14.46 6.52 10.74
C ARG A 230 15.26 7.43 9.81
N THR A 231 16.56 7.20 9.73
CA THR A 231 17.52 7.91 8.90
C THR A 231 18.21 6.93 7.95
N GLU A 232 19.08 7.44 7.08
CA GLU A 232 19.92 6.58 6.22
C GLU A 232 20.74 5.59 7.06
N ASP A 233 21.27 6.02 8.22
CA ASP A 233 22.04 5.16 9.14
C ASP A 233 21.21 3.99 9.68
N THR A 234 19.88 4.13 9.77
CA THR A 234 19.00 3.03 10.21
C THR A 234 19.15 1.78 9.34
N ARG A 235 19.51 1.92 8.07
CA ARG A 235 19.73 0.81 7.14
C ARG A 235 21.00 0.02 7.46
N ASN A 236 21.92 0.61 8.24
CA ASN A 236 23.16 -0.01 8.69
C ASN A 236 23.06 -0.58 10.12
N ALA A 237 21.93 -0.36 10.80
CA ALA A 237 21.73 -0.82 12.18
C ALA A 237 21.48 -2.34 12.24
N GLU A 238 21.92 -2.95 13.34
CA GLU A 238 21.75 -4.39 13.57
C GLU A 238 20.26 -4.78 13.62
N GLU A 239 19.42 -3.96 14.24
CA GLU A 239 17.98 -4.16 14.36
C GLU A 239 17.29 -4.20 12.99
N PHE A 240 17.82 -3.47 12.00
CA PHE A 240 17.33 -3.54 10.62
C PHE A 240 17.60 -4.91 9.98
N PHE A 241 18.80 -5.45 10.14
CA PHE A 241 19.15 -6.78 9.63
C PHE A 241 18.40 -7.89 10.36
N GLN A 242 18.18 -7.75 11.68
CA GLN A 242 17.35 -8.66 12.46
C GLN A 242 15.91 -8.67 11.95
N GLY A 243 15.33 -7.49 11.66
CA GLY A 243 14.00 -7.37 11.07
C GLY A 243 13.90 -8.05 9.70
N ILE A 244 14.90 -7.82 8.83
CA ILE A 244 14.97 -8.50 7.50
C ILE A 244 15.01 -10.02 7.67
N THR A 245 15.78 -10.51 8.62
CA THR A 245 15.92 -11.96 8.89
C THR A 245 14.59 -12.54 9.36
N ALA A 246 13.93 -11.89 10.33
CA ALA A 246 12.64 -12.34 10.85
C ALA A 246 11.56 -12.42 9.74
N VAL A 247 11.46 -11.39 8.90
CA VAL A 247 10.50 -11.38 7.77
C VAL A 247 10.84 -12.47 6.76
N ARG A 248 12.13 -12.70 6.47
CA ARG A 248 12.57 -13.74 5.54
C ARG A 248 12.25 -15.14 6.05
N GLU A 249 12.43 -15.40 7.34
CA GLU A 249 12.11 -16.69 7.97
C GLU A 249 10.60 -16.95 7.95
N ALA A 250 9.78 -15.99 8.30
CA ALA A 250 8.33 -16.09 8.23
C ALA A 250 7.82 -16.38 6.81
N LEU A 251 8.40 -15.71 5.79
CA LEU A 251 8.07 -16.01 4.38
C LEU A 251 8.46 -17.43 3.97
N ARG A 252 9.58 -17.98 4.48
CA ARG A 252 9.98 -19.36 4.21
C ARG A 252 9.06 -20.36 4.90
N GLY A 253 8.69 -20.11 6.16
CA GLY A 253 7.73 -20.92 6.92
C GLY A 253 6.38 -21.02 6.23
N SER A 254 5.83 -19.88 5.83
CA SER A 254 4.54 -19.82 5.10
C SER A 254 4.55 -20.59 3.77
N HIS A 255 5.70 -20.69 3.10
CA HIS A 255 5.88 -21.49 1.87
C HIS A 255 5.92 -22.98 2.16
N ALA A 256 6.64 -23.41 3.22
CA ALA A 256 6.75 -24.82 3.60
C ALA A 256 5.41 -25.41 4.03
N ASP A 257 4.64 -24.68 4.85
CA ASP A 257 3.31 -25.10 5.30
C ASP A 257 2.30 -25.21 4.14
N HIS A 258 2.41 -24.32 3.15
CA HIS A 258 1.59 -24.39 1.95
C HIS A 258 1.89 -25.63 1.10
N VAL A 259 3.16 -25.97 0.89
CA VAL A 259 3.59 -27.16 0.14
C VAL A 259 3.11 -28.42 0.87
N ALA A 260 3.23 -28.48 2.19
CA ALA A 260 2.77 -29.62 3.00
C ALA A 260 1.23 -29.77 2.89
N SER A 261 0.48 -28.70 2.97
CA SER A 261 -1.00 -28.73 2.90
C SER A 261 -1.53 -29.13 1.52
N THR A 262 -0.84 -28.76 0.45
CA THR A 262 -1.20 -29.14 -0.94
C THR A 262 -0.85 -30.61 -1.22
N ALA A 263 0.22 -31.13 -0.65
CA ALA A 263 0.61 -32.53 -0.80
C ALA A 263 -0.40 -33.48 -0.13
N VAL A 264 -0.97 -33.09 1.01
CA VAL A 264 -1.98 -33.90 1.71
C VAL A 264 -3.32 -33.98 0.92
N ARG A 265 -3.76 -32.87 0.32
CA ARG A 265 -5.00 -32.85 -0.48
C ARG A 265 -4.90 -33.65 -1.78
N GLY A 266 -3.72 -33.74 -2.39
CA GLY A 266 -3.50 -34.55 -3.60
C GLY A 266 -3.46 -36.07 -3.37
N VAL A 267 -3.46 -36.53 -2.11
CA VAL A 267 -3.48 -37.97 -1.75
C VAL A 267 -4.92 -38.44 -1.45
N GLU A 268 -5.83 -37.53 -1.06
CA GLU A 268 -7.24 -37.87 -0.77
C GLU A 268 -8.13 -37.95 -2.02
N ASP A 269 -7.67 -37.39 -3.15
CA ASP A 269 -8.41 -37.39 -4.45
C ASP A 269 -7.96 -38.49 -5.43
N ARG A 270 -7.31 -39.58 -4.94
CA ARG A 270 -6.93 -40.74 -5.77
C ARG A 270 -7.58 -42.05 -5.30
#